data_8bbb33ba472b7a374a763d3fd321ae47
#
_entry.id   8bbb33ba472b7a374a763d3fd321ae47
#
_cell.length_a   1.000
_cell.length_b   1.000
_cell.length_c   1.000
_cell.angle_alpha   90.00
_cell.angle_beta   90.00
_cell.angle_gamma   90.00
#
_symmetry.space_group_name_H-M   'P 1'
#
loop_
_entity.id
_entity.type
_entity.pdbx_description
1 polymer ?
#
loop_
_entity_poly.entity_id
_entity_poly.type
_entity_poly.pdbx_seq_one_letter_code
_entity_poly.pdbx_strand_id
1 'polypeptide(L)' 'MDDELFMRKAIALSKAAAEHGNEPFGAVLVKDGEIVFTNENQVHTRHDPTFHGEAGLIREFCGATGITDLRDYTLYS' A
#
# COMPACT_ATOMS: atom_id res chain seq x y z
N MET A 1 14.94 -9.11 -11.25
CA MET A 1 13.60 -9.34 -10.80
C MET A 1 12.81 -8.07 -10.75
N ASP A 2 11.64 -8.17 -10.21
CA ASP A 2 10.66 -7.10 -10.30
C ASP A 2 10.63 -6.18 -9.10
N ASP A 3 11.63 -6.29 -8.20
CA ASP A 3 11.71 -5.43 -7.01
C ASP A 3 11.70 -3.95 -7.39
N GLU A 4 12.47 -3.59 -8.41
CA GLU A 4 12.52 -2.20 -8.86
C GLU A 4 11.17 -1.74 -9.40
N LEU A 5 10.50 -2.60 -10.15
CA LEU A 5 9.19 -2.29 -10.70
C LEU A 5 8.17 -2.05 -9.57
N PHE A 6 8.17 -2.91 -8.57
CA PHE A 6 7.24 -2.77 -7.45
C PHE A 6 7.55 -1.53 -6.62
N MET A 7 8.84 -1.21 -6.41
CA MET A 7 9.21 0.01 -5.71
C MET A 7 8.82 1.26 -6.51
N ARG A 8 8.94 1.23 -7.84
CA ARG A 8 8.50 2.34 -8.66
C ARG A 8 7.00 2.57 -8.53
N LYS A 9 6.23 1.48 -8.42
CA LYS A 9 4.80 1.58 -8.22
C LYS A 9 4.48 2.20 -6.86
N ALA A 10 5.20 1.80 -5.81
CA ALA A 10 5.02 2.38 -4.48
C ALA A 10 5.36 3.88 -4.49
N ILE A 11 6.41 4.27 -5.22
CA ILE A 11 6.79 5.68 -5.35
C ILE A 11 5.71 6.47 -6.08
N ALA A 12 5.14 5.89 -7.14
CA ALA A 12 4.05 6.55 -7.87
C ALA A 12 2.84 6.77 -6.96
N LEU A 13 2.53 5.80 -6.11
CA LEU A 13 1.45 5.93 -5.14
C LEU A 13 1.76 7.01 -4.10
N SER A 14 3.03 7.15 -3.70
CA SER A 14 3.41 8.20 -2.76
C SER A 14 3.18 9.58 -3.36
N LYS A 15 3.48 9.75 -4.65
CA LYS A 15 3.23 11.01 -5.34
C LYS A 15 1.74 11.29 -5.44
N ALA A 16 0.95 10.26 -5.74
CA ALA A 16 -0.50 10.41 -5.80
C ALA A 16 -1.07 10.82 -4.44
N ALA A 17 -0.56 10.23 -3.35
CA ALA A 17 -1.00 10.60 -2.01
C ALA A 17 -0.76 12.09 -1.76
N ALA A 18 0.43 12.59 -2.11
CA ALA A 18 0.75 14.00 -1.94
C ALA A 18 -0.18 14.89 -2.77
N GLU A 19 -0.49 14.48 -4.00
CA GLU A 19 -1.41 15.22 -4.87
C GLU A 19 -2.81 15.27 -4.30
N HIS A 20 -3.20 14.25 -3.53
CA HIS A 20 -4.51 14.20 -2.89
C HIS A 20 -4.53 14.91 -1.52
N GLY A 21 -3.44 15.56 -1.14
CA GLY A 21 -3.36 16.29 0.12
C GLY A 21 -2.92 15.44 1.30
N ASN A 22 -2.38 14.25 1.06
CA ASN A 22 -1.92 13.34 2.10
C ASN A 22 -0.40 13.33 2.18
N GLU A 23 0.14 12.59 3.16
CA GLU A 23 1.58 12.41 3.27
C GLU A 23 2.09 11.57 2.11
N PRO A 24 3.33 11.80 1.62
CA PRO A 24 3.83 11.13 0.41
C PRO A 24 4.32 9.70 0.66
N PHE A 25 3.42 8.81 1.02
CA PHE A 25 3.73 7.40 1.26
C PHE A 25 2.74 6.51 0.53
N GLY A 26 3.27 5.46 -0.11
CA GLY A 26 2.46 4.47 -0.80
C GLY A 26 2.99 3.08 -0.53
N ALA A 27 2.17 2.07 -0.77
CA ALA A 27 2.53 0.69 -0.50
C ALA A 27 1.94 -0.25 -1.54
N VAL A 28 2.69 -1.31 -1.85
CA VAL A 28 2.30 -2.33 -2.83
C VAL A 28 2.49 -3.69 -2.17
N LEU A 29 1.45 -4.53 -2.25
CA LEU A 29 1.51 -5.89 -1.73
C LEU A 29 1.62 -6.86 -2.90
N VAL A 30 2.59 -7.77 -2.83
CA VAL A 30 2.94 -8.66 -3.93
C VAL A 30 2.90 -10.11 -3.44
N LYS A 31 2.36 -11.00 -4.27
CA LYS A 31 2.42 -12.44 -4.04
C LYS A 31 2.65 -13.13 -5.38
N ASP A 32 3.60 -14.09 -5.40
CA ASP A 32 3.91 -14.88 -6.60
C ASP A 32 4.25 -14.00 -7.80
N GLY A 33 4.98 -12.91 -7.56
CA GLY A 33 5.44 -12.02 -8.62
C GLY A 33 4.36 -11.08 -9.16
N GLU A 34 3.20 -11.02 -8.53
CA GLU A 34 2.10 -10.17 -9.00
C GLU A 34 1.63 -9.24 -7.89
N ILE A 35 1.27 -8.01 -8.30
CA ILE A 35 0.68 -7.04 -7.38
C ILE A 35 -0.74 -7.49 -7.08
N VAL A 36 -1.04 -7.73 -5.79
CA VAL A 36 -2.38 -8.15 -5.38
C VAL A 36 -3.17 -7.02 -4.73
N PHE A 37 -2.49 -5.98 -4.25
CA PHE A 37 -3.18 -4.84 -3.65
C PHE A 37 -2.24 -3.65 -3.58
N THR A 38 -2.82 -2.45 -3.65
CA THR A 38 -2.05 -1.21 -3.49
C THR A 38 -2.80 -0.25 -2.58
N ASN A 39 -2.06 0.66 -1.96
CA ASN A 39 -2.69 1.69 -1.15
C ASN A 39 -1.75 2.89 -1.06
N GLU A 40 -2.34 4.06 -0.82
CA GLU A 40 -1.58 5.26 -0.53
C GLU A 40 -2.02 5.82 0.82
N ASN A 41 -1.20 6.67 1.42
CA ASN A 41 -1.53 7.32 2.68
C ASN A 41 -2.83 8.10 2.51
N GLN A 42 -3.76 7.97 3.44
CA GLN A 42 -5.05 8.62 3.40
C GLN A 42 -5.40 9.28 4.73
N VAL A 43 -4.37 9.63 5.53
CA VAL A 43 -4.57 10.20 6.85
C VAL A 43 -5.47 11.45 6.79
N HIS A 44 -5.18 12.36 5.87
CA HIS A 44 -5.93 13.63 5.80
C HIS A 44 -7.26 13.47 5.08
N THR A 45 -7.30 12.65 4.04
CA THR A 45 -8.52 12.42 3.28
C THR A 45 -9.59 11.72 4.12
N ARG A 46 -9.18 10.76 4.94
CA ARG A 46 -10.11 9.99 5.77
C ARG A 46 -10.21 10.52 7.19
N HIS A 47 -9.44 11.56 7.52
CA HIS A 47 -9.38 12.09 8.89
C HIS A 47 -9.03 10.99 9.89
N ASP A 48 -8.10 10.12 9.50
CA ASP A 48 -7.69 8.96 10.30
C ASP A 48 -6.17 8.95 10.42
N PRO A 49 -5.61 9.35 11.57
CA PRO A 49 -4.16 9.41 11.74
C PRO A 49 -3.48 8.04 11.67
N THR A 50 -4.24 6.95 11.68
CA THR A 50 -3.66 5.62 11.55
C THR A 50 -3.65 5.11 10.11
N PHE A 51 -4.22 5.85 9.15
CA PHE A 51 -4.35 5.38 7.78
C PHE A 51 -3.09 5.63 6.97
N HIS A 52 -1.98 5.05 7.41
CA HIS A 52 -0.72 5.07 6.70
C HIS A 52 -0.78 4.11 5.50
N GLY A 53 0.13 4.30 4.54
CA GLY A 53 0.11 3.47 3.33
C GLY A 53 0.15 1.99 3.63
N GLU A 54 1.14 1.53 4.42
CA GLU A 54 1.29 0.12 4.72
C GLU A 54 0.22 -0.41 5.68
N ALA A 55 -0.09 0.34 6.76
CA ALA A 55 -1.08 -0.11 7.74
C ALA A 55 -2.47 -0.12 7.10
N GLY A 56 -2.80 0.90 6.31
CA GLY A 56 -4.06 0.97 5.61
C GLY A 56 -4.19 -0.15 4.59
N LEU A 57 -3.10 -0.45 3.86
CA LEU A 57 -3.08 -1.53 2.88
C LEU A 57 -3.42 -2.87 3.56
N ILE A 58 -2.74 -3.19 4.66
CA ILE A 58 -2.95 -4.45 5.35
C ILE A 58 -4.39 -4.56 5.84
N ARG A 59 -4.90 -3.49 6.44
CA ARG A 59 -6.27 -3.49 6.95
C ARG A 59 -7.29 -3.70 5.83
N GLU A 60 -7.14 -2.97 4.73
CA GLU A 60 -8.09 -3.06 3.62
C GLU A 60 -8.00 -4.40 2.91
N PHE A 61 -6.78 -4.89 2.68
CA PHE A 61 -6.60 -6.17 2.01
C PHE A 61 -7.16 -7.32 2.84
N CYS A 62 -6.80 -7.39 4.11
CA CYS A 62 -7.27 -8.46 4.99
C CYS A 62 -8.79 -8.36 5.19
N GLY A 63 -9.32 -7.16 5.31
CA GLY A 63 -10.76 -6.98 5.46
C GLY A 63 -11.53 -7.39 4.22
N ALA A 64 -10.99 -7.13 3.02
CA ALA A 64 -11.66 -7.46 1.77
C ALA A 64 -11.58 -8.95 1.42
N THR A 65 -10.48 -9.63 1.82
CA THR A 65 -10.23 -11.00 1.39
C THR A 65 -10.47 -12.04 2.48
N GLY A 66 -10.46 -11.63 3.74
CA GLY A 66 -10.51 -12.55 4.86
C GLY A 66 -9.19 -13.24 5.17
N ILE A 67 -8.13 -12.90 4.42
CA ILE A 67 -6.81 -13.45 4.64
C ILE A 67 -6.15 -12.70 5.80
N THR A 68 -5.55 -13.46 6.73
CA THR A 68 -4.83 -12.86 7.86
C THR A 68 -3.38 -13.30 7.95
N ASP A 69 -2.99 -14.32 7.20
CA ASP A 69 -1.62 -14.83 7.18
C ASP A 69 -0.92 -14.31 5.92
N LEU A 70 -0.01 -13.37 6.11
CA LEU A 70 0.67 -12.70 5.00
C LEU A 70 2.13 -13.16 4.83
N ARG A 71 2.49 -14.33 5.39
CA ARG A 71 3.89 -14.78 5.38
C ARG A 71 4.46 -14.97 3.97
N ASP A 72 3.61 -15.26 2.99
CA ASP A 72 4.04 -15.49 1.61
C ASP A 72 3.94 -14.23 0.74
N TYR A 73 3.65 -13.10 1.35
CA TYR A 73 3.50 -11.84 0.64
C TYR A 73 4.73 -10.94 0.88
N THR A 74 4.97 -10.04 -0.06
CA THR A 74 6.04 -9.05 0.09
C THR A 74 5.41 -7.66 0.02
N LEU A 75 5.77 -6.81 0.97
CA LEU A 75 5.29 -5.44 1.03
C LEU A 75 6.40 -4.50 0.58
N TYR A 76 6.08 -3.64 -0.37
CA TYR A 76 6.98 -2.57 -0.83
C TYR A 76 6.39 -1.23 -0.43
N SER A 77 7.20 -0.40 0.20
CA SER A 77 6.76 0.94 0.61
C SER A 77 7.91 1.94 0.65
#